data_4607348d5acce8da9ec884332b6021f0
#
_entry.id   4607348d5acce8da9ec884332b6021f0
#
_cell.length_a   1.000
_cell.length_b   1.000
_cell.length_c   1.000
_cell.angle_alpha   90.00
_cell.angle_beta   90.00
_cell.angle_gamma   90.00
#
_symmetry.space_group_name_H-M   'P 1'
#
loop_
_entity.id
_entity.type
_entity.pdbx_description
1 polymer ?
#
loop_
_entity_poly.entity_id
_entity_poly.type
_entity_poly.pdbx_seq_one_letter_code
_entity_poly.pdbx_strand_id
1 'polypeptide(L)'
;MQAVLAAPGVKGRKVRAFKGSEKDAVAGVVRSIAGTEEQGAFFVFDLAKVVDLYSGWCRALDGVRPYYAVKCNPEPAMLGAMATLGAGFDCASRAEIEAVLALGVVGPGSIVYANPCKPEAHLRYAAEVGVNLATYDTEDEVAKVKRCHPGCDLLLRIKGPDNPDAKIDLGTKYGARADEAVPLLRAAQSAGLRLGMPPMRVLDIGGGFMPDATFEGAAEAIGDALAQHFPRGCGVEVIGEPGQYFAETAFTLAARVIGRRTRGEVRQYWIDDGIYGALSYTILGDYVPRPRPLAAQLPPGGEKKYASTVFGPTCDSRDKVVSGYQLPEMQMGDWLVFDGIGAYAASSGSNFNGFLISDIKTHLAYST
;
A
#
# COMPACT_ATOMS: atom_id res chain seq x y z
N MET A 1 8.06 0.29 -19.18
CA MET A 1 8.38 -1.11 -18.79
C MET A 1 9.87 -1.43 -18.71
N GLN A 2 10.71 -1.20 -19.73
CA GLN A 2 12.14 -1.56 -19.67
C GLN A 2 12.88 -0.98 -18.47
N ALA A 3 12.65 0.28 -18.12
CA ALA A 3 13.25 0.90 -16.94
C ALA A 3 12.84 0.18 -15.63
N VAL A 4 11.57 -0.20 -15.50
CA VAL A 4 11.05 -0.92 -14.33
C VAL A 4 11.65 -2.32 -14.21
N LEU A 5 11.89 -3.02 -15.32
CA LEU A 5 12.57 -4.32 -15.32
C LEU A 5 14.04 -4.23 -14.86
N ALA A 6 14.66 -3.05 -15.00
CA ALA A 6 16.01 -2.76 -14.50
C ALA A 6 16.03 -2.12 -13.11
N ALA A 7 14.87 -1.89 -12.49
CA ALA A 7 14.74 -1.22 -11.19
C ALA A 7 15.36 -2.03 -10.05
N PRO A 8 15.84 -1.37 -8.98
CA PRO A 8 16.21 -2.04 -7.75
C PRO A 8 15.06 -2.93 -7.24
N GLY A 9 15.41 -4.08 -6.65
CA GLY A 9 14.41 -5.06 -6.18
C GLY A 9 13.73 -5.87 -7.29
N VAL A 10 13.82 -5.46 -8.57
CA VAL A 10 13.36 -6.20 -9.76
C VAL A 10 14.52 -6.84 -10.50
N LYS A 11 15.59 -6.07 -10.73
CA LYS A 11 16.79 -6.52 -11.45
C LYS A 11 17.39 -7.79 -10.82
N GLY A 12 17.60 -8.80 -11.66
CA GLY A 12 18.16 -10.09 -11.23
C GLY A 12 17.11 -11.09 -10.71
N ARG A 13 15.88 -10.70 -10.54
CA ARG A 13 14.77 -11.64 -10.22
C ARG A 13 14.17 -12.19 -11.52
N LYS A 14 13.58 -13.39 -11.42
CA LYS A 14 12.80 -13.98 -12.53
C LYS A 14 11.50 -13.20 -12.70
N VAL A 15 11.29 -12.64 -13.89
CA VAL A 15 10.05 -11.94 -14.25
C VAL A 15 9.35 -12.70 -15.37
N ARG A 16 8.06 -12.98 -15.20
CA ARG A 16 7.24 -13.73 -16.16
C ARG A 16 6.42 -12.79 -17.02
N ALA A 17 6.57 -12.86 -18.34
CA ALA A 17 5.67 -12.19 -19.27
C ALA A 17 4.42 -13.03 -19.51
N PHE A 18 3.26 -12.38 -19.61
CA PHE A 18 2.01 -13.06 -19.94
C PHE A 18 1.17 -12.22 -20.93
N LYS A 19 0.33 -12.91 -21.72
CA LYS A 19 -0.60 -12.28 -22.69
C LYS A 19 -2.03 -12.68 -22.34
N GLY A 20 -3.00 -11.77 -22.53
CA GLY A 20 -4.42 -12.07 -22.37
C GLY A 20 -5.15 -11.07 -21.47
N SER A 21 -6.43 -11.35 -21.17
CA SER A 21 -7.19 -10.53 -20.23
C SER A 21 -6.60 -10.65 -18.82
N GLU A 22 -6.61 -9.58 -18.07
CA GLU A 22 -5.96 -9.47 -16.74
C GLU A 22 -6.20 -10.68 -15.82
N LYS A 23 -7.45 -11.14 -15.69
CA LYS A 23 -7.80 -12.23 -14.77
C LYS A 23 -7.31 -13.61 -15.23
N ASP A 24 -7.43 -13.92 -16.51
CA ASP A 24 -7.03 -15.22 -17.07
C ASP A 24 -5.51 -15.32 -17.20
N ALA A 25 -4.87 -14.20 -17.49
CA ALA A 25 -3.44 -14.12 -17.65
C ALA A 25 -2.69 -14.29 -16.32
N VAL A 26 -3.11 -13.61 -15.26
CA VAL A 26 -2.58 -13.79 -13.90
C VAL A 26 -2.83 -15.22 -13.41
N ALA A 27 -4.02 -15.79 -13.67
CA ALA A 27 -4.31 -17.18 -13.34
C ALA A 27 -3.36 -18.17 -14.05
N GLY A 28 -2.94 -17.87 -15.28
CA GLY A 28 -1.91 -18.64 -16.00
C GLY A 28 -0.55 -18.60 -15.31
N VAL A 29 -0.13 -17.44 -14.84
CA VAL A 29 1.10 -17.27 -14.05
C VAL A 29 1.00 -18.03 -12.73
N VAL A 30 -0.10 -17.88 -12.00
CA VAL A 30 -0.33 -18.59 -10.72
C VAL A 30 -0.26 -20.11 -10.95
N ARG A 31 -0.91 -20.65 -12.00
CA ARG A 31 -0.84 -22.09 -12.34
C ARG A 31 0.59 -22.56 -12.60
N SER A 32 1.36 -21.78 -13.35
CA SER A 32 2.77 -22.12 -13.64
C SER A 32 3.62 -22.20 -12.38
N ILE A 33 3.41 -21.27 -11.43
CA ILE A 33 4.14 -21.23 -10.17
C ILE A 33 3.69 -22.38 -9.25
N ALA A 34 2.38 -22.50 -9.05
CA ALA A 34 1.76 -23.53 -8.19
C ALA A 34 2.12 -24.96 -8.62
N GLY A 35 2.30 -25.19 -9.94
CA GLY A 35 2.63 -26.51 -10.48
C GLY A 35 4.10 -26.90 -10.36
N THR A 36 5.02 -25.96 -10.13
CA THR A 36 6.45 -26.24 -10.30
C THR A 36 7.37 -25.70 -9.20
N GLU A 37 7.00 -24.60 -8.55
CA GLU A 37 7.98 -23.84 -7.76
C GLU A 37 7.59 -23.67 -6.29
N GLU A 38 6.28 -23.62 -5.98
CA GLU A 38 5.83 -23.29 -4.64
C GLU A 38 4.88 -24.32 -4.05
N GLN A 39 5.03 -24.54 -2.75
CA GLN A 39 4.14 -25.39 -1.97
C GLN A 39 3.32 -24.61 -0.94
N GLY A 40 3.71 -23.38 -0.61
CA GLY A 40 3.02 -22.46 0.29
C GLY A 40 2.43 -21.25 -0.43
N ALA A 41 1.67 -20.43 0.29
CA ALA A 41 1.06 -19.21 -0.22
C ALA A 41 2.12 -18.27 -0.85
N PHE A 42 1.74 -17.56 -1.90
CA PHE A 42 2.63 -16.61 -2.59
C PHE A 42 1.85 -15.47 -3.24
N PHE A 43 2.55 -14.35 -3.45
CA PHE A 43 2.06 -13.25 -4.26
C PHE A 43 2.54 -13.33 -5.70
N VAL A 44 1.70 -12.89 -6.63
CA VAL A 44 2.09 -12.47 -7.98
C VAL A 44 1.97 -10.96 -8.06
N PHE A 45 3.08 -10.28 -8.36
CA PHE A 45 3.12 -8.84 -8.54
C PHE A 45 3.20 -8.49 -10.02
N ASP A 46 2.18 -7.83 -10.55
CA ASP A 46 2.13 -7.33 -11.92
C ASP A 46 2.77 -5.93 -12.02
N LEU A 47 3.99 -5.88 -12.53
CA LEU A 47 4.75 -4.65 -12.72
C LEU A 47 4.11 -3.71 -13.75
N ALA A 48 3.43 -4.25 -14.78
CA ALA A 48 2.78 -3.41 -15.80
C ALA A 48 1.63 -2.62 -15.19
N LYS A 49 0.89 -3.23 -14.26
CA LYS A 49 -0.21 -2.55 -13.57
C LYS A 49 0.25 -1.31 -12.82
N VAL A 50 1.41 -1.35 -12.17
CA VAL A 50 1.98 -0.17 -11.50
C VAL A 50 2.34 0.92 -12.50
N VAL A 51 2.90 0.57 -13.65
CA VAL A 51 3.22 1.53 -14.72
C VAL A 51 1.94 2.21 -15.23
N ASP A 52 0.88 1.45 -15.43
CA ASP A 52 -0.41 1.97 -15.90
C ASP A 52 -1.05 2.89 -14.88
N LEU A 53 -1.05 2.50 -13.60
CA LEU A 53 -1.56 3.30 -12.49
C LEU A 53 -0.75 4.60 -12.32
N TYR A 54 0.58 4.52 -12.43
CA TYR A 54 1.43 5.72 -12.38
C TYR A 54 1.14 6.68 -13.54
N SER A 55 0.98 6.13 -14.74
CA SER A 55 0.59 6.93 -15.92
C SER A 55 -0.81 7.52 -15.77
N GLY A 56 -1.74 6.78 -15.16
CA GLY A 56 -3.09 7.25 -14.82
C GLY A 56 -3.05 8.42 -13.85
N TRP A 57 -2.27 8.29 -12.76
CA TRP A 57 -2.06 9.36 -11.79
C TRP A 57 -1.55 10.65 -12.45
N CYS A 58 -0.47 10.55 -13.22
CA CYS A 58 0.13 11.72 -13.88
C CYS A 58 -0.82 12.41 -14.88
N ARG A 59 -1.74 11.66 -15.50
CA ARG A 59 -2.76 12.26 -16.39
C ARG A 59 -3.89 12.94 -15.63
N ALA A 60 -4.38 12.31 -14.56
CA ALA A 60 -5.54 12.79 -13.82
C ALA A 60 -5.17 13.94 -12.87
N LEU A 61 -4.01 13.86 -12.25
CA LEU A 61 -3.47 14.83 -11.29
C LEU A 61 -2.19 15.47 -11.82
N ASP A 62 -2.29 16.13 -12.99
CA ASP A 62 -1.15 16.80 -13.61
C ASP A 62 -0.58 17.90 -12.70
N GLY A 63 0.72 17.79 -12.42
CA GLY A 63 1.43 18.68 -11.50
C GLY A 63 1.41 18.25 -10.03
N VAL A 64 0.73 17.14 -9.68
CA VAL A 64 0.79 16.53 -8.34
C VAL A 64 1.76 15.35 -8.35
N ARG A 65 2.92 15.52 -7.73
CA ARG A 65 3.91 14.44 -7.64
C ARG A 65 3.49 13.40 -6.61
N PRO A 66 3.42 12.10 -6.95
CA PRO A 66 3.09 11.07 -5.97
C PRO A 66 4.29 10.78 -5.07
N TYR A 67 4.07 10.74 -3.77
CA TYR A 67 4.96 10.23 -2.75
C TYR A 67 4.37 8.92 -2.23
N TYR A 68 4.91 7.80 -2.70
CA TYR A 68 4.35 6.49 -2.39
C TYR A 68 4.40 6.19 -0.90
N ALA A 69 3.25 5.87 -0.30
CA ALA A 69 3.15 5.53 1.12
C ALA A 69 3.68 4.11 1.38
N VAL A 70 4.92 4.02 1.88
CA VAL A 70 5.65 2.76 2.07
C VAL A 70 4.91 1.77 2.96
N LYS A 71 4.22 2.26 4.00
CA LYS A 71 3.37 1.46 4.90
C LYS A 71 2.33 0.60 4.21
N CYS A 72 1.91 1.00 3.01
CA CYS A 72 0.90 0.28 2.25
C CYS A 72 1.44 -1.07 1.73
N ASN A 73 2.63 -1.07 1.13
CA ASN A 73 3.32 -2.29 0.70
C ASN A 73 4.83 -2.02 0.52
N PRO A 74 5.68 -2.51 1.42
CA PRO A 74 7.12 -2.29 1.41
C PRO A 74 7.89 -3.30 0.54
N GLU A 75 7.23 -4.07 -0.35
CA GLU A 75 7.92 -5.03 -1.24
C GLU A 75 9.03 -4.31 -2.03
N PRO A 76 10.29 -4.77 -1.97
CA PRO A 76 11.41 -4.08 -2.61
C PRO A 76 11.22 -3.83 -4.11
N ALA A 77 10.56 -4.73 -4.83
CA ALA A 77 10.25 -4.55 -6.25
C ALA A 77 9.22 -3.44 -6.48
N MET A 78 8.26 -3.25 -5.56
CA MET A 78 7.30 -2.16 -5.60
C MET A 78 7.99 -0.82 -5.36
N LEU A 79 8.82 -0.74 -4.31
CA LEU A 79 9.59 0.47 -4.01
C LEU A 79 10.51 0.84 -5.17
N GLY A 80 11.23 -0.14 -5.75
CA GLY A 80 12.11 0.08 -6.89
C GLY A 80 11.36 0.51 -8.16
N ALA A 81 10.19 -0.06 -8.42
CA ALA A 81 9.35 0.36 -9.54
C ALA A 81 8.88 1.82 -9.37
N MET A 82 8.37 2.19 -8.21
CA MET A 82 7.92 3.55 -7.91
C MET A 82 9.07 4.56 -8.00
N ALA A 83 10.25 4.24 -7.45
CA ALA A 83 11.45 5.05 -7.56
C ALA A 83 11.84 5.30 -9.03
N THR A 84 11.82 4.24 -9.83
CA THR A 84 12.20 4.31 -11.26
C THR A 84 11.20 5.12 -12.09
N LEU A 85 9.93 5.13 -11.70
CA LEU A 85 8.89 5.95 -12.33
C LEU A 85 8.96 7.43 -11.89
N GLY A 86 9.74 7.78 -10.86
CA GLY A 86 9.96 9.16 -10.41
C GLY A 86 9.13 9.57 -9.18
N ALA A 87 8.50 8.62 -8.50
CA ALA A 87 7.81 8.90 -7.24
C ALA A 87 8.78 9.36 -6.14
N GLY A 88 8.29 10.20 -5.21
CA GLY A 88 8.83 10.33 -3.88
C GLY A 88 8.28 9.25 -2.95
N PHE A 89 8.60 9.35 -1.65
CA PHE A 89 8.16 8.36 -0.66
C PHE A 89 7.65 9.03 0.63
N ASP A 90 6.45 8.62 1.05
CA ASP A 90 5.92 8.84 2.40
C ASP A 90 6.43 7.72 3.30
N CYS A 91 7.29 8.06 4.26
CA CYS A 91 7.85 7.13 5.24
C CYS A 91 7.37 7.50 6.65
N ALA A 92 6.77 6.54 7.34
CA ALA A 92 6.26 6.73 8.70
C ALA A 92 7.25 6.30 9.78
N SER A 93 8.39 5.71 9.43
CA SER A 93 9.37 5.17 10.39
C SER A 93 10.80 5.18 9.84
N ARG A 94 11.76 5.02 10.76
CA ARG A 94 13.16 4.80 10.40
C ARG A 94 13.35 3.60 9.45
N ALA A 95 12.68 2.49 9.72
CA ALA A 95 12.80 1.28 8.90
C ALA A 95 12.33 1.52 7.45
N GLU A 96 11.27 2.30 7.25
CA GLU A 96 10.81 2.67 5.91
C GLU A 96 11.79 3.61 5.20
N ILE A 97 12.37 4.59 5.91
CA ILE A 97 13.45 5.44 5.37
C ILE A 97 14.65 4.59 4.95
N GLU A 98 15.08 3.65 5.81
CA GLU A 98 16.18 2.72 5.50
C GLU A 98 15.89 1.88 4.26
N ALA A 99 14.67 1.33 4.15
CA ALA A 99 14.27 0.52 3.01
C ALA A 99 14.30 1.31 1.69
N VAL A 100 13.84 2.57 1.70
CA VAL A 100 13.87 3.43 0.52
C VAL A 100 15.30 3.83 0.14
N LEU A 101 16.10 4.26 1.11
CA LEU A 101 17.50 4.66 0.84
C LEU A 101 18.37 3.47 0.39
N ALA A 102 18.08 2.26 0.87
CA ALA A 102 18.78 1.03 0.45
C ALA A 102 18.58 0.70 -1.04
N LEU A 103 17.59 1.26 -1.73
CA LEU A 103 17.45 1.14 -3.17
C LEU A 103 18.64 1.75 -3.94
N GLY A 104 19.38 2.70 -3.34
CA GLY A 104 20.55 3.35 -3.91
C GLY A 104 20.25 4.30 -5.08
N VAL A 105 18.99 4.53 -5.41
CA VAL A 105 18.53 5.40 -6.53
C VAL A 105 17.63 6.55 -6.07
N VAL A 106 17.29 6.59 -4.79
CA VAL A 106 16.44 7.63 -4.19
C VAL A 106 17.28 8.49 -3.26
N GLY A 107 17.30 9.80 -3.50
CA GLY A 107 17.93 10.75 -2.60
C GLY A 107 17.00 11.11 -1.43
N PRO A 108 17.56 11.52 -0.27
CA PRO A 108 16.78 11.87 0.92
C PRO A 108 15.79 13.03 0.69
N GLY A 109 16.06 13.93 -0.26
CA GLY A 109 15.14 15.00 -0.65
C GLY A 109 13.85 14.53 -1.36
N SER A 110 13.74 13.25 -1.70
CA SER A 110 12.51 12.65 -2.24
C SER A 110 11.74 11.86 -1.18
N ILE A 111 12.02 12.07 0.11
CA ILE A 111 11.36 11.40 1.23
C ILE A 111 10.70 12.44 2.13
N VAL A 112 9.44 12.22 2.48
CA VAL A 112 8.73 12.91 3.56
C VAL A 112 8.66 11.96 4.75
N TYR A 113 9.08 12.41 5.92
CA TYR A 113 8.85 11.68 7.16
C TYR A 113 7.45 12.01 7.68
N ALA A 114 6.44 11.31 7.17
CA ALA A 114 5.03 11.63 7.28
C ALA A 114 4.33 11.08 8.53
N ASN A 115 5.03 10.89 9.62
CA ASN A 115 4.44 10.56 10.92
C ASN A 115 4.44 11.79 11.83
N PRO A 116 3.29 12.38 12.21
CA PRO A 116 3.26 13.59 13.04
C PRO A 116 3.88 13.44 14.42
N CYS A 117 3.88 12.23 15.00
CA CYS A 117 4.51 11.95 16.29
C CYS A 117 5.66 10.94 16.13
N LYS A 118 6.90 11.41 16.21
CA LYS A 118 8.10 10.63 15.88
C LYS A 118 8.96 10.32 17.12
N PRO A 119 9.51 9.09 17.25
CA PRO A 119 10.53 8.81 18.27
C PRO A 119 11.79 9.67 18.05
N GLU A 120 12.40 10.17 19.14
CA GLU A 120 13.61 11.00 19.03
C GLU A 120 14.77 10.30 18.29
N ALA A 121 14.98 9.01 18.53
CA ALA A 121 16.02 8.25 17.84
C ALA A 121 15.81 8.21 16.32
N HIS A 122 14.56 8.14 15.88
CA HIS A 122 14.22 8.15 14.46
C HIS A 122 14.40 9.54 13.84
N LEU A 123 14.12 10.62 14.58
CA LEU A 123 14.40 11.99 14.14
C LEU A 123 15.91 12.24 13.97
N ARG A 124 16.74 11.78 14.94
CA ARG A 124 18.21 11.89 14.82
C ARG A 124 18.73 11.12 13.61
N TYR A 125 18.19 9.93 13.37
CA TYR A 125 18.53 9.16 12.16
C TYR A 125 18.12 9.90 10.87
N ALA A 126 16.91 10.47 10.83
CA ALA A 126 16.47 11.26 9.66
C ALA A 126 17.42 12.44 9.40
N ALA A 127 17.88 13.13 10.46
CA ALA A 127 18.89 14.18 10.36
C ALA A 127 20.22 13.68 9.82
N GLU A 128 20.70 12.53 10.30
CA GLU A 128 21.96 11.89 9.90
C GLU A 128 21.95 11.55 8.40
N VAL A 129 20.86 11.01 7.90
CA VAL A 129 20.74 10.59 6.49
C VAL A 129 20.21 11.69 5.56
N GLY A 130 19.91 12.88 6.10
CA GLY A 130 19.52 14.07 5.31
C GLY A 130 18.06 14.10 4.87
N VAL A 131 17.16 13.32 5.51
CA VAL A 131 15.71 13.42 5.30
C VAL A 131 15.18 14.61 6.07
N ASN A 132 15.04 15.74 5.38
CA ASN A 132 14.83 17.06 5.98
C ASN A 132 13.39 17.59 5.85
N LEU A 133 12.43 16.78 5.44
CA LEU A 133 11.03 17.16 5.36
C LEU A 133 10.20 16.23 6.26
N ALA A 134 9.48 16.81 7.23
CA ALA A 134 8.70 16.02 8.19
C ALA A 134 7.37 16.69 8.56
N THR A 135 6.35 15.87 8.82
CA THR A 135 5.04 16.34 9.28
C THR A 135 5.01 16.57 10.79
N TYR A 136 4.16 17.51 11.23
CA TYR A 136 3.87 17.74 12.65
C TYR A 136 2.43 18.24 12.83
N ASP A 137 1.90 18.13 14.05
CA ASP A 137 0.57 18.64 14.41
C ASP A 137 0.47 19.10 15.89
N THR A 138 1.60 19.16 16.63
CA THR A 138 1.65 19.60 18.03
C THR A 138 2.88 20.48 18.30
N GLU A 139 2.80 21.35 19.31
CA GLU A 139 3.95 22.16 19.78
C GLU A 139 5.07 21.30 20.37
N ASP A 140 4.71 20.22 21.07
CA ASP A 140 5.69 19.29 21.65
C ASP A 140 6.53 18.60 20.56
N GLU A 141 5.91 18.29 19.41
CA GLU A 141 6.64 17.76 18.27
C GLU A 141 7.59 18.80 17.67
N VAL A 142 7.18 20.06 17.58
CA VAL A 142 8.06 21.17 17.15
C VAL A 142 9.28 21.27 18.06
N ALA A 143 9.07 21.26 19.38
CA ALA A 143 10.16 21.32 20.36
C ALA A 143 11.10 20.11 20.24
N LYS A 144 10.56 18.93 20.01
CA LYS A 144 11.32 17.69 19.81
C LYS A 144 12.13 17.73 18.50
N VAL A 145 11.53 18.16 17.40
CA VAL A 145 12.25 18.32 16.13
C VAL A 145 13.37 19.32 16.28
N LYS A 146 13.15 20.45 16.93
CA LYS A 146 14.21 21.44 17.20
C LYS A 146 15.43 20.86 17.90
N ARG A 147 15.20 19.97 18.89
CA ARG A 147 16.30 19.31 19.63
C ARG A 147 17.01 18.22 18.82
N CYS A 148 16.26 17.46 17.99
CA CYS A 148 16.77 16.24 17.38
C CYS A 148 17.18 16.41 15.92
N HIS A 149 16.56 17.38 15.21
CA HIS A 149 16.76 17.64 13.79
C HIS A 149 16.55 19.13 13.45
N PRO A 150 17.43 20.02 13.94
CA PRO A 150 17.24 21.48 13.81
C PRO A 150 17.23 22.02 12.37
N GLY A 151 17.69 21.23 11.40
CA GLY A 151 17.68 21.55 9.97
C GLY A 151 16.44 21.08 9.22
N CYS A 152 15.44 20.50 9.93
CA CYS A 152 14.23 19.96 9.31
C CYS A 152 13.29 21.08 8.83
N ASP A 153 12.76 20.91 7.63
CA ASP A 153 11.61 21.64 7.12
C ASP A 153 10.32 20.95 7.60
N LEU A 154 9.33 21.71 8.04
CA LEU A 154 8.13 21.17 8.65
C LEU A 154 6.88 21.36 7.77
N LEU A 155 6.09 20.28 7.63
CA LEU A 155 4.75 20.28 7.07
C LEU A 155 3.72 20.18 8.21
N LEU A 156 2.88 21.20 8.36
CA LEU A 156 1.76 21.14 9.29
C LEU A 156 0.69 20.20 8.72
N ARG A 157 0.40 19.11 9.44
CA ARG A 157 -0.74 18.26 9.12
C ARG A 157 -2.01 18.89 9.67
N ILE A 158 -2.96 19.18 8.78
CA ILE A 158 -4.27 19.74 9.13
C ILE A 158 -5.30 18.61 9.14
N LYS A 159 -6.18 18.61 10.14
CA LYS A 159 -7.38 17.76 10.15
C LYS A 159 -8.33 18.26 9.06
N GLY A 160 -8.72 17.37 8.14
CA GLY A 160 -9.79 17.65 7.18
C GLY A 160 -11.15 17.86 7.88
N PRO A 161 -12.13 18.41 7.17
CA PRO A 161 -13.49 18.50 7.69
C PRO A 161 -14.05 17.11 8.01
N ASP A 162 -14.94 17.04 9.00
CA ASP A 162 -15.62 15.79 9.33
C ASP A 162 -16.47 15.35 8.12
N ASN A 163 -16.23 14.13 7.66
CA ASN A 163 -16.98 13.53 6.56
C ASN A 163 -17.62 12.22 7.03
N PRO A 164 -18.93 12.20 7.28
CA PRO A 164 -19.64 11.00 7.73
C PRO A 164 -19.62 9.85 6.71
N ASP A 165 -19.37 10.16 5.44
CA ASP A 165 -19.29 9.16 4.36
C ASP A 165 -17.85 8.64 4.16
N ALA A 166 -16.89 9.17 4.90
CA ALA A 166 -15.51 8.68 4.83
C ALA A 166 -15.41 7.27 5.41
N LYS A 167 -14.85 6.34 4.65
CA LYS A 167 -14.61 4.96 5.12
C LYS A 167 -13.70 4.92 6.34
N ILE A 168 -12.70 5.80 6.42
CA ILE A 168 -11.75 5.91 7.51
C ILE A 168 -11.62 7.39 7.88
N ASP A 169 -11.90 7.73 9.13
CA ASP A 169 -11.62 9.08 9.66
C ASP A 169 -10.14 9.21 9.98
N LEU A 170 -9.39 9.80 9.06
CA LEU A 170 -7.96 10.08 9.21
C LEU A 170 -7.67 11.20 10.22
N GLY A 171 -8.70 11.94 10.66
CA GLY A 171 -8.60 13.03 11.62
C GLY A 171 -8.74 12.63 13.09
N THR A 172 -9.10 11.37 13.39
CA THR A 172 -9.31 10.91 14.77
C THR A 172 -8.00 10.90 15.59
N LYS A 173 -6.88 10.57 14.98
CA LYS A 173 -5.60 10.41 15.67
C LYS A 173 -4.66 11.58 15.47
N TYR A 174 -4.65 12.18 14.31
CA TYR A 174 -3.71 13.20 13.88
C TYR A 174 -4.37 14.34 13.12
N GLY A 175 -3.69 15.48 13.12
CA GLY A 175 -4.05 16.66 12.37
C GLY A 175 -4.55 17.79 13.26
N ALA A 176 -3.94 18.96 13.10
CA ALA A 176 -4.33 20.20 13.77
C ALA A 176 -5.70 20.66 13.28
N ARG A 177 -6.55 21.12 14.18
CA ARG A 177 -7.80 21.80 13.82
C ARG A 177 -7.50 23.17 13.25
N ALA A 178 -8.46 23.76 12.57
CA ALA A 178 -8.29 25.07 11.93
C ALA A 178 -7.89 26.18 12.93
N ASP A 179 -8.43 26.13 14.15
CA ASP A 179 -8.09 27.07 15.23
C ASP A 179 -6.68 26.86 15.82
N GLU A 180 -6.13 25.66 15.71
CA GLU A 180 -4.77 25.30 16.17
C GLU A 180 -3.68 25.61 15.14
N ALA A 181 -4.02 25.76 13.86
CA ALA A 181 -3.06 25.88 12.76
C ALA A 181 -2.14 27.13 12.93
N VAL A 182 -2.70 28.31 13.19
CA VAL A 182 -1.93 29.54 13.35
C VAL A 182 -1.00 29.50 14.57
N PRO A 183 -1.45 29.07 15.76
CA PRO A 183 -0.55 28.85 16.90
C PRO A 183 0.62 27.90 16.59
N LEU A 184 0.37 26.76 15.93
CA LEU A 184 1.41 25.78 15.58
C LEU A 184 2.43 26.33 14.57
N LEU A 185 1.97 27.07 13.58
CA LEU A 185 2.87 27.76 12.64
C LEU A 185 3.76 28.77 13.37
N ARG A 186 3.23 29.54 14.32
CA ARG A 186 4.01 30.49 15.13
C ARG A 186 5.01 29.77 16.05
N ALA A 187 4.63 28.65 16.63
CA ALA A 187 5.52 27.85 17.47
C ALA A 187 6.74 27.36 16.67
N ALA A 188 6.52 26.81 15.47
CA ALA A 188 7.59 26.36 14.60
C ALA A 188 8.49 27.53 14.13
N GLN A 189 7.91 28.67 13.78
CA GLN A 189 8.65 29.89 13.43
C GLN A 189 9.50 30.39 14.60
N SER A 190 8.93 30.46 15.82
CA SER A 190 9.62 30.88 17.04
C SER A 190 10.75 29.94 17.42
N ALA A 191 10.63 28.65 17.12
CA ALA A 191 11.70 27.68 17.28
C ALA A 191 12.83 27.86 16.23
N GLY A 192 12.66 28.74 15.24
CA GLY A 192 13.62 28.94 14.15
C GLY A 192 13.73 27.73 13.23
N LEU A 193 12.70 26.90 13.18
CA LEU A 193 12.56 25.84 12.19
C LEU A 193 12.03 26.43 10.89
N ARG A 194 12.47 25.91 9.79
CA ARG A 194 11.92 26.31 8.50
C ARG A 194 10.51 25.76 8.38
N LEU A 195 9.57 26.66 8.49
CA LEU A 195 8.27 26.41 7.89
C LEU A 195 8.45 26.58 6.40
N GLY A 196 7.79 25.80 5.59
CA GLY A 196 7.67 26.17 4.19
C GLY A 196 6.97 27.53 3.99
N MET A 197 7.05 28.47 4.95
CA MET A 197 6.36 29.77 4.96
C MET A 197 7.29 30.92 5.37
N PRO A 198 7.06 32.15 4.88
CA PRO A 198 6.62 32.52 3.53
C PRO A 198 7.80 32.60 2.57
N PRO A 199 7.62 32.18 1.32
CA PRO A 199 6.42 31.58 0.74
C PRO A 199 6.31 30.09 1.08
N MET A 200 5.05 29.59 1.22
CA MET A 200 4.76 28.15 1.30
C MET A 200 5.35 27.46 0.07
N ARG A 201 6.13 26.38 0.27
CA ARG A 201 6.82 25.69 -0.83
C ARG A 201 6.25 24.34 -1.18
N VAL A 202 5.59 23.70 -0.25
CA VAL A 202 5.00 22.37 -0.44
C VAL A 202 3.57 22.38 0.07
N LEU A 203 2.66 21.92 -0.77
CA LEU A 203 1.29 21.52 -0.42
C LEU A 203 1.19 20.02 -0.54
N ASP A 204 0.88 19.33 0.56
CA ASP A 204 0.61 17.92 0.58
C ASP A 204 -0.91 17.70 0.67
N ILE A 205 -1.47 17.06 -0.36
CA ILE A 205 -2.89 16.75 -0.42
C ILE A 205 -3.23 15.40 0.25
N GLY A 206 -2.22 14.75 0.84
CA GLY A 206 -2.39 13.48 1.57
C GLY A 206 -2.64 12.27 0.68
N GLY A 207 -3.21 11.24 1.30
CA GLY A 207 -3.51 9.94 0.69
C GLY A 207 -5.01 9.65 0.62
N GLY A 208 -5.36 8.34 0.69
CA GLY A 208 -6.76 7.89 0.65
C GLY A 208 -7.31 7.64 -0.76
N PHE A 209 -6.47 7.74 -1.79
CA PHE A 209 -6.85 7.46 -3.17
C PHE A 209 -7.02 5.96 -3.41
N MET A 210 -8.10 5.60 -4.12
CA MET A 210 -8.43 4.23 -4.49
C MET A 210 -8.30 4.03 -6.00
N PRO A 211 -7.90 2.82 -6.48
CA PRO A 211 -7.80 2.55 -7.92
C PRO A 211 -9.17 2.13 -8.50
N ASP A 212 -10.19 2.93 -8.27
CA ASP A 212 -11.57 2.68 -8.70
C ASP A 212 -12.20 3.93 -9.35
N ALA A 213 -13.49 3.85 -9.70
CA ALA A 213 -14.22 4.92 -10.38
C ALA A 213 -14.31 6.23 -9.56
N THR A 214 -14.02 6.20 -8.25
CA THR A 214 -14.06 7.41 -7.42
C THR A 214 -12.83 8.29 -7.63
N PHE A 215 -11.73 7.71 -8.15
CA PHE A 215 -10.48 8.43 -8.37
C PHE A 215 -10.62 9.58 -9.37
N GLU A 216 -11.33 9.37 -10.47
CA GLU A 216 -11.48 10.40 -11.50
C GLU A 216 -12.22 11.63 -10.97
N GLY A 217 -13.32 11.43 -10.24
CA GLY A 217 -14.06 12.54 -9.62
C GLY A 217 -13.26 13.28 -8.55
N ALA A 218 -12.48 12.55 -7.74
CA ALA A 218 -11.59 13.15 -6.76
C ALA A 218 -10.49 13.96 -7.45
N ALA A 219 -9.90 13.45 -8.52
CA ALA A 219 -8.85 14.12 -9.27
C ALA A 219 -9.35 15.41 -9.94
N GLU A 220 -10.57 15.39 -10.50
CA GLU A 220 -11.22 16.58 -11.07
C GLU A 220 -11.42 17.66 -10.00
N ALA A 221 -12.03 17.32 -8.86
CA ALA A 221 -12.26 18.26 -7.77
C ALA A 221 -10.94 18.85 -7.22
N ILE A 222 -9.89 18.04 -7.09
CA ILE A 222 -8.56 18.50 -6.67
C ILE A 222 -7.97 19.43 -7.74
N GLY A 223 -8.06 19.08 -9.01
CA GLY A 223 -7.57 19.89 -10.13
C GLY A 223 -8.21 21.28 -10.14
N ASP A 224 -9.53 21.36 -9.96
CA ASP A 224 -10.27 22.63 -9.87
C ASP A 224 -9.83 23.47 -8.67
N ALA A 225 -9.69 22.85 -7.50
CA ALA A 225 -9.22 23.55 -6.29
C ALA A 225 -7.78 24.05 -6.45
N LEU A 226 -6.89 23.27 -7.04
CA LEU A 226 -5.52 23.67 -7.31
C LEU A 226 -5.46 24.81 -8.32
N ALA A 227 -6.24 24.76 -9.39
CA ALA A 227 -6.30 25.82 -10.38
C ALA A 227 -6.80 27.16 -9.77
N GLN A 228 -7.74 27.08 -8.83
CA GLN A 228 -8.31 28.23 -8.15
C GLN A 228 -7.35 28.83 -7.10
N HIS A 229 -6.70 28.00 -6.30
CA HIS A 229 -5.97 28.46 -5.10
C HIS A 229 -4.44 28.40 -5.22
N PHE A 230 -3.93 27.52 -6.07
CA PHE A 230 -2.50 27.29 -6.29
C PHE A 230 -2.17 27.20 -7.79
N PRO A 231 -2.40 28.29 -8.54
CA PRO A 231 -2.19 28.27 -9.99
C PRO A 231 -0.74 27.91 -10.34
N ARG A 232 -0.53 27.30 -11.51
CA ARG A 232 0.81 26.94 -11.99
C ARG A 232 1.75 28.13 -11.95
N GLY A 233 2.96 27.92 -11.46
CA GLY A 233 3.97 28.96 -11.32
C GLY A 233 3.87 29.79 -10.04
N CYS A 234 2.95 29.48 -9.12
CA CYS A 234 2.88 30.12 -7.80
C CYS A 234 4.08 29.80 -6.88
N GLY A 235 4.98 28.90 -7.28
CA GLY A 235 6.16 28.51 -6.52
C GLY A 235 5.91 27.41 -5.47
N VAL A 236 4.70 26.83 -5.44
CA VAL A 236 4.34 25.74 -4.54
C VAL A 236 4.44 24.41 -5.30
N GLU A 237 5.22 23.47 -4.78
CA GLU A 237 5.21 22.07 -5.20
C GLU A 237 4.00 21.36 -4.57
N VAL A 238 3.21 20.68 -5.39
CA VAL A 238 2.08 19.89 -4.87
C VAL A 238 2.46 18.42 -4.90
N ILE A 239 2.30 17.78 -3.74
CA ILE A 239 2.54 16.34 -3.58
C ILE A 239 1.28 15.66 -3.05
N GLY A 240 1.19 14.34 -3.24
CA GLY A 240 0.18 13.50 -2.60
C GLY A 240 0.81 12.23 -2.09
N GLU A 241 0.16 11.54 -1.15
CA GLU A 241 0.66 10.35 -0.45
C GLU A 241 -0.15 9.07 -0.82
N PRO A 242 -0.30 8.72 -2.12
CA PRO A 242 -1.03 7.52 -2.52
C PRO A 242 -0.27 6.25 -2.13
N GLY A 243 -0.92 5.35 -1.42
CA GLY A 243 -0.43 3.99 -1.16
C GLY A 243 -1.29 2.97 -1.88
N GLN A 244 -2.54 2.86 -1.45
CA GLN A 244 -3.51 1.87 -1.92
C GLN A 244 -3.75 1.97 -3.43
N TYR A 245 -3.84 3.17 -3.97
CA TYR A 245 -4.00 3.42 -5.41
C TYR A 245 -2.99 2.64 -6.27
N PHE A 246 -1.74 2.59 -5.87
CA PHE A 246 -0.69 1.90 -6.63
C PHE A 246 -0.54 0.42 -6.29
N ALA A 247 -0.79 0.04 -5.04
CA ALA A 247 -0.48 -1.30 -4.57
C ALA A 247 -1.64 -2.29 -4.72
N GLU A 248 -2.88 -1.86 -4.45
CA GLU A 248 -4.02 -2.76 -4.28
C GLU A 248 -4.19 -3.74 -5.43
N THR A 249 -4.42 -3.23 -6.64
CA THR A 249 -4.75 -4.06 -7.80
C THR A 249 -3.54 -4.69 -8.48
N ALA A 250 -2.32 -4.31 -8.07
CA ALA A 250 -1.10 -4.83 -8.66
C ALA A 250 -0.68 -6.21 -8.11
N PHE A 251 -1.28 -6.67 -7.00
CA PHE A 251 -0.92 -7.92 -6.37
C PHE A 251 -2.10 -8.89 -6.32
N THR A 252 -1.79 -10.15 -6.56
CA THR A 252 -2.70 -11.28 -6.41
C THR A 252 -2.07 -12.30 -5.45
N LEU A 253 -2.80 -12.73 -4.43
CA LEU A 253 -2.39 -13.79 -3.52
C LEU A 253 -2.94 -15.13 -4.03
N ALA A 254 -2.11 -16.16 -4.02
CA ALA A 254 -2.52 -17.56 -4.16
C ALA A 254 -2.25 -18.26 -2.83
N ALA A 255 -3.28 -18.90 -2.27
CA ALA A 255 -3.19 -19.68 -1.05
C ALA A 255 -3.67 -21.12 -1.30
N ARG A 256 -2.97 -22.09 -0.71
CA ARG A 256 -3.19 -23.51 -0.95
C ARG A 256 -4.14 -24.10 0.07
N VAL A 257 -5.08 -24.96 -0.36
CA VAL A 257 -5.94 -25.72 0.53
C VAL A 257 -5.12 -26.81 1.23
N ILE A 258 -4.96 -26.68 2.54
CA ILE A 258 -4.20 -27.59 3.41
C ILE A 258 -5.10 -28.51 4.24
N GLY A 259 -6.42 -28.25 4.26
CA GLY A 259 -7.38 -29.08 4.96
C GLY A 259 -8.79 -28.87 4.44
N ARG A 260 -9.63 -29.90 4.57
CA ARG A 260 -11.05 -29.82 4.22
C ARG A 260 -11.92 -30.62 5.16
N ARG A 261 -13.17 -30.20 5.32
CA ARG A 261 -14.19 -30.91 6.07
C ARG A 261 -15.58 -30.60 5.52
N THR A 262 -16.44 -31.61 5.49
CA THR A 262 -17.86 -31.44 5.15
C THR A 262 -18.72 -31.57 6.40
N ARG A 263 -19.65 -30.64 6.60
CA ARG A 263 -20.67 -30.68 7.65
C ARG A 263 -22.03 -30.40 7.05
N GLY A 264 -22.80 -31.45 6.80
CA GLY A 264 -24.05 -31.34 6.06
C GLY A 264 -23.80 -30.77 4.65
N GLU A 265 -24.50 -29.70 4.32
CA GLU A 265 -24.34 -29.01 3.03
C GLU A 265 -23.16 -28.01 3.01
N VAL A 266 -22.53 -27.72 4.15
CA VAL A 266 -21.45 -26.76 4.26
C VAL A 266 -20.10 -27.39 3.99
N ARG A 267 -19.28 -26.75 3.16
CA ARG A 267 -17.87 -27.09 2.94
C ARG A 267 -16.98 -26.20 3.77
N GLN A 268 -15.97 -26.76 4.41
CA GLN A 268 -14.99 -26.04 5.21
C GLN A 268 -13.60 -26.34 4.67
N TYR A 269 -12.84 -25.29 4.40
CA TYR A 269 -11.49 -25.35 3.86
C TYR A 269 -10.54 -24.57 4.77
N TRP A 270 -9.36 -25.11 5.00
CA TRP A 270 -8.23 -24.42 5.62
C TRP A 270 -7.21 -24.12 4.55
N ILE A 271 -6.70 -22.90 4.51
CA ILE A 271 -5.64 -22.48 3.59
C ILE A 271 -4.39 -22.10 4.38
N ASP A 272 -3.26 -22.07 3.71
CA ASP A 272 -1.93 -21.84 4.31
C ASP A 272 -1.60 -20.37 4.56
N ASP A 273 -2.55 -19.46 4.38
CA ASP A 273 -2.51 -18.08 4.82
C ASP A 273 -3.88 -17.66 5.39
N GLY A 274 -3.93 -16.55 6.14
CA GLY A 274 -5.17 -16.15 6.79
C GLY A 274 -5.18 -14.70 7.27
N ILE A 275 -6.14 -14.40 8.13
CA ILE A 275 -6.34 -13.02 8.63
C ILE A 275 -5.22 -12.53 9.56
N TYR A 276 -4.36 -13.40 10.03
CA TYR A 276 -3.14 -13.04 10.77
C TYR A 276 -1.95 -12.85 9.84
N GLY A 277 -2.05 -13.32 8.60
CA GLY A 277 -1.07 -13.22 7.53
C GLY A 277 -1.41 -12.12 6.51
N ALA A 278 -1.29 -12.45 5.24
CA ALA A 278 -1.52 -11.53 4.14
C ALA A 278 -3.00 -11.09 3.97
N LEU A 279 -3.93 -11.79 4.59
CA LEU A 279 -5.35 -11.44 4.58
C LEU A 279 -5.77 -10.58 5.79
N SER A 280 -4.82 -10.00 6.52
CA SER A 280 -5.05 -9.15 7.72
C SER A 280 -5.90 -7.91 7.42
N TYR A 281 -5.86 -7.38 6.21
CA TYR A 281 -6.65 -6.21 5.80
C TYR A 281 -8.17 -6.49 5.81
N THR A 282 -8.58 -7.74 5.85
CA THR A 282 -9.99 -8.13 6.05
C THR A 282 -10.53 -7.75 7.44
N ILE A 283 -9.65 -7.60 8.43
CA ILE A 283 -10.03 -7.17 9.79
C ILE A 283 -9.78 -5.68 9.99
N LEU A 284 -8.68 -5.18 9.43
CA LEU A 284 -8.18 -3.84 9.69
C LEU A 284 -8.79 -2.79 8.75
N GLY A 285 -9.41 -3.21 7.67
CA GLY A 285 -9.88 -2.32 6.61
C GLY A 285 -11.11 -2.84 5.88
N ASP A 286 -11.26 -2.40 4.67
CA ASP A 286 -12.46 -2.61 3.84
C ASP A 286 -12.28 -3.74 2.80
N TYR A 287 -11.24 -4.53 2.88
CA TYR A 287 -11.06 -5.62 1.94
C TYR A 287 -12.08 -6.73 2.20
N VAL A 288 -12.94 -6.96 1.23
CA VAL A 288 -13.88 -8.08 1.25
C VAL A 288 -13.30 -9.22 0.41
N PRO A 289 -12.82 -10.30 1.02
CA PRO A 289 -12.22 -11.40 0.30
C PRO A 289 -13.22 -12.04 -0.68
N ARG A 290 -12.81 -12.20 -1.92
CA ARG A 290 -13.59 -12.90 -2.96
C ARG A 290 -12.72 -14.00 -3.56
N PRO A 291 -12.49 -15.10 -2.79
CA PRO A 291 -11.66 -16.18 -3.26
C PRO A 291 -12.25 -16.83 -4.51
N ARG A 292 -11.42 -17.08 -5.49
CA ARG A 292 -11.77 -17.88 -6.66
C ARG A 292 -10.86 -19.10 -6.77
N PRO A 293 -11.39 -20.29 -7.08
CA PRO A 293 -10.54 -21.44 -7.31
C PRO A 293 -9.67 -21.21 -8.55
N LEU A 294 -8.44 -21.69 -8.50
CA LEU A 294 -7.54 -21.69 -9.65
C LEU A 294 -8.02 -22.75 -10.64
N ALA A 295 -8.74 -22.32 -11.68
CA ALA A 295 -9.36 -23.19 -12.65
C ALA A 295 -8.33 -23.93 -13.52
N ALA A 296 -7.88 -25.10 -13.07
CA ALA A 296 -7.17 -26.05 -13.93
C ALA A 296 -7.87 -27.42 -14.03
N GLN A 297 -8.89 -27.68 -13.21
CA GLN A 297 -9.51 -28.98 -13.09
C GLN A 297 -11.05 -28.97 -12.95
N LEU A 298 -11.67 -27.82 -13.33
CA LEU A 298 -13.12 -27.76 -13.30
C LEU A 298 -13.71 -28.44 -14.52
N PRO A 299 -14.60 -29.45 -14.37
CA PRO A 299 -15.23 -30.10 -15.52
C PRO A 299 -16.06 -29.12 -16.34
N PRO A 300 -16.11 -29.25 -17.67
CA PRO A 300 -16.97 -28.43 -18.51
C PRO A 300 -18.44 -28.71 -18.19
N GLY A 301 -19.19 -27.68 -17.75
CA GLY A 301 -20.64 -27.85 -17.60
C GLY A 301 -21.29 -27.20 -16.39
N GLY A 302 -20.63 -26.34 -15.67
CA GLY A 302 -21.21 -25.62 -14.53
C GLY A 302 -21.20 -26.45 -13.25
N GLU A 303 -20.23 -26.16 -12.38
CA GLU A 303 -20.07 -26.91 -11.14
C GLU A 303 -21.12 -26.55 -10.11
N LYS A 304 -21.56 -27.57 -9.39
CA LYS A 304 -22.34 -27.41 -8.18
C LYS A 304 -21.49 -26.62 -7.16
N LYS A 305 -21.99 -25.48 -6.73
CA LYS A 305 -21.38 -24.67 -5.68
C LYS A 305 -22.02 -24.98 -4.34
N TYR A 306 -21.24 -24.83 -3.28
CA TYR A 306 -21.64 -25.09 -1.91
C TYR A 306 -21.36 -23.89 -1.05
N ALA A 307 -22.23 -23.62 -0.08
CA ALA A 307 -21.93 -22.68 0.98
C ALA A 307 -20.65 -23.12 1.70
N SER A 308 -19.61 -22.29 1.61
CA SER A 308 -18.26 -22.65 2.06
C SER A 308 -17.74 -21.65 3.10
N THR A 309 -17.00 -22.16 4.08
CA THR A 309 -16.21 -21.36 5.01
C THR A 309 -14.74 -21.63 4.75
N VAL A 310 -13.96 -20.55 4.59
CA VAL A 310 -12.51 -20.62 4.44
C VAL A 310 -11.86 -20.09 5.71
N PHE A 311 -10.97 -20.88 6.29
CA PHE A 311 -10.19 -20.58 7.48
C PHE A 311 -8.71 -20.43 7.12
N GLY A 312 -7.98 -19.60 7.88
CA GLY A 312 -6.53 -19.58 7.82
C GLY A 312 -5.88 -20.74 8.59
N PRO A 313 -4.54 -20.77 8.67
CA PRO A 313 -3.78 -21.88 9.20
C PRO A 313 -3.66 -21.88 10.74
N THR A 314 -3.99 -20.78 11.41
CA THR A 314 -3.74 -20.64 12.83
C THR A 314 -4.74 -21.41 13.68
N CYS A 315 -4.41 -21.65 14.95
CA CYS A 315 -5.32 -22.34 15.87
C CYS A 315 -6.43 -21.43 16.43
N ASP A 316 -6.42 -20.12 16.13
CA ASP A 316 -7.47 -19.21 16.58
C ASP A 316 -8.76 -19.44 15.78
N SER A 317 -9.87 -19.66 16.47
CA SER A 317 -11.20 -19.82 15.87
C SER A 317 -11.70 -18.61 15.09
N ARG A 318 -11.11 -17.42 15.31
CA ARG A 318 -11.38 -16.18 14.58
C ARG A 318 -10.65 -16.11 13.23
N ASP A 319 -9.67 -16.98 12.99
CA ASP A 319 -8.93 -17.03 11.72
C ASP A 319 -9.83 -17.56 10.59
N LYS A 320 -10.81 -16.74 10.23
CA LYS A 320 -11.85 -17.02 9.25
C LYS A 320 -11.81 -15.95 8.16
N VAL A 321 -11.47 -16.35 6.96
CA VAL A 321 -11.35 -15.47 5.80
C VAL A 321 -12.71 -15.10 5.22
N VAL A 322 -13.55 -16.12 4.95
CA VAL A 322 -14.94 -15.92 4.47
C VAL A 322 -15.86 -16.98 5.05
N SER A 323 -17.15 -16.68 5.12
CA SER A 323 -18.20 -17.61 5.55
C SER A 323 -19.42 -17.52 4.63
N GLY A 324 -20.04 -18.67 4.33
CA GLY A 324 -21.21 -18.73 3.43
C GLY A 324 -20.89 -18.45 1.96
N TYR A 325 -19.63 -18.38 1.59
CA TYR A 325 -19.19 -18.06 0.22
C TYR A 325 -19.39 -19.25 -0.71
N GLN A 326 -19.83 -19.00 -1.94
CA GLN A 326 -20.16 -20.05 -2.90
C GLN A 326 -18.92 -20.54 -3.66
N LEU A 327 -18.38 -21.71 -3.25
CA LEU A 327 -17.25 -22.37 -3.90
C LEU A 327 -17.66 -23.73 -4.47
N PRO A 328 -17.01 -24.19 -5.55
CA PRO A 328 -17.09 -25.59 -5.95
C PRO A 328 -16.47 -26.49 -4.88
N GLU A 329 -16.66 -27.80 -5.00
CA GLU A 329 -15.98 -28.73 -4.11
C GLU A 329 -14.49 -28.76 -4.41
N MET A 330 -13.67 -28.42 -3.40
CA MET A 330 -12.21 -28.35 -3.51
C MET A 330 -11.54 -29.53 -2.80
N GLN A 331 -10.35 -29.88 -3.27
CA GLN A 331 -9.50 -30.91 -2.71
C GLN A 331 -8.30 -30.29 -1.96
N MET A 332 -7.66 -31.10 -1.11
CA MET A 332 -6.36 -30.73 -0.56
C MET A 332 -5.34 -30.55 -1.68
N GLY A 333 -4.58 -29.46 -1.60
CA GLY A 333 -3.62 -29.10 -2.65
C GLY A 333 -4.18 -28.19 -3.74
N ASP A 334 -5.50 -27.98 -3.81
CA ASP A 334 -6.09 -26.95 -4.66
C ASP A 334 -5.70 -25.54 -4.20
N TRP A 335 -5.86 -24.58 -5.09
CA TRP A 335 -5.48 -23.21 -4.82
C TRP A 335 -6.69 -22.26 -4.87
N LEU A 336 -6.74 -21.35 -3.91
CA LEU A 336 -7.61 -20.18 -3.92
C LEU A 336 -6.80 -18.94 -4.28
N VAL A 337 -7.36 -18.12 -5.15
CA VAL A 337 -6.75 -16.89 -5.64
C VAL A 337 -7.55 -15.70 -5.14
N PHE A 338 -6.86 -14.70 -4.61
CA PHE A 338 -7.41 -13.45 -4.11
C PHE A 338 -6.81 -12.31 -4.91
N ASP A 339 -7.63 -11.65 -5.72
CA ASP A 339 -7.19 -10.50 -6.52
C ASP A 339 -7.27 -9.21 -5.70
N GLY A 340 -6.46 -8.20 -6.05
CA GLY A 340 -6.50 -6.88 -5.43
C GLY A 340 -6.05 -6.88 -3.96
N ILE A 341 -5.05 -7.66 -3.61
CA ILE A 341 -4.56 -7.84 -2.23
C ILE A 341 -3.17 -7.21 -2.01
N GLY A 342 -2.86 -6.13 -2.73
CA GLY A 342 -1.54 -5.49 -2.60
C GLY A 342 -1.44 -4.45 -1.50
N ALA A 343 -2.57 -3.93 -1.02
CA ALA A 343 -2.58 -2.88 0.00
C ALA A 343 -2.78 -3.45 1.40
N TYR A 344 -1.92 -3.07 2.34
CA TYR A 344 -2.01 -3.44 3.77
C TYR A 344 -2.16 -4.94 4.04
N ALA A 345 -1.67 -5.75 3.14
CA ALA A 345 -1.67 -7.21 3.23
C ALA A 345 -0.49 -7.69 4.09
N ALA A 346 0.62 -8.08 3.47
CA ALA A 346 1.82 -8.50 4.20
C ALA A 346 2.36 -7.42 5.16
N SER A 347 2.19 -6.13 4.84
CA SER A 347 2.69 -5.03 5.68
C SER A 347 1.99 -4.90 7.03
N SER A 348 0.76 -5.36 7.18
CA SER A 348 0.00 -5.34 8.43
C SER A 348 -0.21 -6.73 9.06
N GLY A 349 0.26 -7.78 8.41
CA GLY A 349 0.24 -9.12 8.94
C GLY A 349 1.17 -9.31 10.14
N SER A 350 0.97 -10.39 10.86
CA SER A 350 1.75 -10.77 12.04
C SER A 350 2.38 -12.14 11.87
N ASN A 351 3.30 -12.47 12.77
CA ASN A 351 3.90 -13.81 12.85
C ASN A 351 3.18 -14.69 13.88
N PHE A 352 1.87 -14.54 14.02
CA PHE A 352 1.08 -15.28 15.00
C PHE A 352 1.13 -16.79 14.76
N ASN A 353 1.22 -17.57 15.82
CA ASN A 353 1.46 -19.03 15.80
C ASN A 353 2.72 -19.50 15.05
N GLY A 354 3.65 -18.58 14.76
CA GLY A 354 4.88 -18.90 14.04
C GLY A 354 4.74 -19.00 12.51
N PHE A 355 3.58 -18.62 11.96
CA PHE A 355 3.42 -18.44 10.52
C PHE A 355 4.04 -17.11 10.13
N LEU A 356 5.18 -17.16 9.43
CA LEU A 356 5.95 -15.96 9.14
C LEU A 356 5.48 -15.29 7.84
N ILE A 357 5.19 -14.00 7.91
CA ILE A 357 4.88 -13.20 6.72
C ILE A 357 6.03 -13.23 5.70
N SER A 358 7.27 -13.30 6.18
CA SER A 358 8.47 -13.38 5.33
C SER A 358 8.55 -14.65 4.48
N ASP A 359 7.81 -15.71 4.82
CA ASP A 359 7.79 -16.95 4.07
C ASP A 359 6.91 -16.88 2.81
N ILE A 360 6.01 -15.87 2.75
CA ILE A 360 5.15 -15.63 1.60
C ILE A 360 5.96 -14.90 0.52
N LYS A 361 6.37 -15.64 -0.50
CA LYS A 361 7.20 -15.10 -1.58
C LYS A 361 6.41 -14.24 -2.55
N THR A 362 7.06 -13.21 -3.10
CA THR A 362 6.52 -12.41 -4.20
C THR A 362 7.16 -12.81 -5.52
N HIS A 363 6.38 -13.33 -6.45
CA HIS A 363 6.81 -13.62 -7.82
C HIS A 363 6.47 -12.45 -8.74
N LEU A 364 7.43 -12.05 -9.56
CA LEU A 364 7.26 -10.91 -10.46
C LEU A 364 6.72 -11.37 -11.81
N ALA A 365 5.76 -10.59 -12.32
CA ALA A 365 5.19 -10.79 -13.64
C ALA A 365 4.90 -9.42 -14.29
N TYR A 366 4.63 -9.41 -15.59
CA TYR A 366 4.08 -8.24 -16.29
C TYR A 366 3.20 -8.67 -17.44
N SER A 367 2.09 -7.96 -17.62
CA SER A 367 1.20 -8.05 -18.76
C SER A 367 1.81 -7.35 -19.98
N THR A 368 1.63 -7.96 -21.19
CA THR A 368 2.13 -7.41 -22.49
C THR A 368 0.99 -7.12 -23.44
#